data_021a1063fdb97522e6d8c5d51130786d
#
_entry.id   021a1063fdb97522e6d8c5d51130786d
#
_cell.length_a   1.000
_cell.length_b   1.000
_cell.length_c   1.000
_cell.angle_alpha   90.00
_cell.angle_beta   90.00
_cell.angle_gamma   90.00
#
_symmetry.space_group_name_H-M   'P 1'
#
loop_
_entity.id
_entity.type
_entity.pdbx_description
1 polymer ?
#
loop_
_entity_poly.entity_id
_entity_poly.type
_entity_poly.pdbx_seq_one_letter_code
_entity_poly.pdbx_strand_id
1 'polypeptide(L)'
;VNGSTTAPQTGYRRAIFNWGTIVVDGCTLEANGGVYGIGSGFWKFVNCNVRTKGGGGSQSDEYAGSLTWMWDKEPEFVGCKITSPAGVSWKKFQNNGYDNYVLVGEDGNAVTDWVEITRDNTGVNAPNTDAATAKRGIYTLQGLRLSGELKDLPAGIYIVDGKKVVKP
;
A
#
# COMPACT_ATOMS: atom_id res chain seq x y z
N VAL A 1 12.80 1.71 -3.30
CA VAL A 1 13.67 2.72 -3.96
C VAL A 1 14.36 3.55 -2.89
N ASN A 2 15.67 3.62 -2.91
CA ASN A 2 16.45 4.37 -1.93
C ASN A 2 17.21 5.50 -2.63
N GLY A 3 16.95 6.74 -2.21
CA GLY A 3 17.76 7.90 -2.56
C GLY A 3 19.04 7.96 -1.71
N SER A 4 20.07 8.69 -2.16
CA SER A 4 21.30 8.86 -1.39
C SER A 4 21.04 9.65 -0.11
N THR A 5 21.45 9.12 1.03
CA THR A 5 21.37 9.80 2.32
C THR A 5 22.75 10.31 2.81
N THR A 6 23.83 9.94 2.12
CA THR A 6 25.21 10.20 2.54
C THR A 6 25.98 11.22 1.69
N ALA A 7 25.46 11.60 0.52
CA ALA A 7 26.09 12.61 -0.33
C ALA A 7 26.00 14.01 0.29
N PRO A 8 26.93 14.93 -0.05
CA PRO A 8 26.81 16.34 0.34
C PRO A 8 25.43 16.89 0.01
N GLN A 9 24.87 17.71 0.90
CA GLN A 9 23.47 18.16 0.87
C GLN A 9 23.20 19.24 -0.20
N THR A 10 23.83 19.12 -1.35
CA THR A 10 23.62 20.02 -2.48
C THR A 10 22.75 19.33 -3.51
N GLY A 11 21.51 19.79 -3.66
CA GLY A 11 20.59 19.30 -4.66
C GLY A 11 19.39 18.53 -4.12
N TYR A 12 18.43 18.26 -5.01
CA TYR A 12 17.19 17.57 -4.70
C TYR A 12 17.42 16.06 -4.65
N ARG A 13 17.44 15.47 -3.45
CA ARG A 13 17.53 14.02 -3.27
C ARG A 13 16.13 13.46 -3.08
N ARG A 14 15.64 12.81 -4.12
CA ARG A 14 14.28 12.31 -4.24
C ARG A 14 14.33 10.78 -4.34
N ALA A 15 13.38 10.10 -3.71
CA ALA A 15 13.18 8.68 -3.96
C ALA A 15 12.36 8.48 -5.26
N ILE A 16 11.16 9.02 -5.30
CA ILE A 16 10.31 8.97 -6.49
C ILE A 16 9.66 10.33 -6.70
N PHE A 17 9.95 10.95 -7.83
CA PHE A 17 9.32 12.19 -8.29
C PHE A 17 8.81 12.03 -9.70
N ASN A 18 7.61 12.52 -9.95
CA ASN A 18 6.92 12.38 -11.22
C ASN A 18 6.44 13.76 -11.73
N TRP A 19 6.33 13.90 -13.04
CA TRP A 19 5.79 15.11 -13.71
C TRP A 19 4.46 14.81 -14.44
N GLY A 20 3.72 13.80 -14.00
CA GLY A 20 2.45 13.38 -14.59
C GLY A 20 1.61 12.62 -13.59
N THR A 21 0.85 11.63 -14.05
CA THR A 21 0.02 10.77 -13.20
C THR A 21 0.72 9.44 -12.94
N ILE A 22 0.77 9.04 -11.67
CA ILE A 22 1.21 7.70 -11.24
C ILE A 22 0.07 7.00 -10.51
N VAL A 23 -0.15 5.75 -10.87
CA VAL A 23 -1.02 4.82 -10.13
C VAL A 23 -0.13 3.73 -9.53
N VAL A 24 -0.18 3.60 -8.20
CA VAL A 24 0.45 2.50 -7.46
C VAL A 24 -0.65 1.50 -7.13
N ASP A 25 -0.67 0.37 -7.81
CA ASP A 25 -1.77 -0.60 -7.71
C ASP A 25 -1.28 -2.00 -7.32
N GLY A 26 -1.95 -2.60 -6.34
CA GLY A 26 -1.80 -3.99 -5.92
C GLY A 26 -0.42 -4.39 -5.39
N CYS A 27 0.53 -3.47 -5.26
CA CYS A 27 1.93 -3.77 -4.97
C CYS A 27 2.36 -3.36 -3.55
N THR A 28 3.59 -3.75 -3.19
CA THR A 28 4.32 -3.23 -2.03
C THR A 28 5.45 -2.35 -2.54
N LEU A 29 5.54 -1.12 -2.04
CA LEU A 29 6.53 -0.13 -2.43
C LEU A 29 7.23 0.45 -1.20
N GLU A 30 8.55 0.48 -1.22
CA GLU A 30 9.35 1.26 -0.27
C GLU A 30 10.14 2.34 -1.01
N ALA A 31 10.03 3.57 -0.54
CA ALA A 31 10.70 4.73 -1.12
C ALA A 31 11.40 5.53 -0.02
N ASN A 32 12.73 5.58 -0.05
CA ASN A 32 13.54 6.33 0.90
C ASN A 32 14.40 7.36 0.17
N GLY A 33 14.04 8.64 0.32
CA GLY A 33 14.78 9.77 -0.22
C GLY A 33 15.48 10.56 0.89
N GLY A 34 16.52 11.30 0.54
CA GLY A 34 17.22 12.13 1.53
C GLY A 34 16.45 13.38 1.91
N VAL A 35 15.79 14.03 0.95
CA VAL A 35 15.02 15.26 1.14
C VAL A 35 13.54 15.01 0.87
N TYR A 36 13.23 14.33 -0.21
CA TYR A 36 11.87 14.03 -0.62
C TYR A 36 11.68 12.53 -0.76
N GLY A 37 10.64 11.99 -0.17
CA GLY A 37 10.23 10.59 -0.37
C GLY A 37 9.51 10.43 -1.72
N ILE A 38 8.20 10.36 -1.69
CA ILE A 38 7.34 10.34 -2.88
C ILE A 38 6.77 11.73 -3.10
N GLY A 39 6.83 12.22 -4.35
CA GLY A 39 6.27 13.53 -4.64
C GLY A 39 6.18 13.90 -6.10
N SER A 40 5.71 15.14 -6.28
CA SER A 40 5.38 15.79 -7.55
C SER A 40 4.32 15.03 -8.36
N GLY A 41 3.55 15.73 -9.16
CA GLY A 41 2.52 15.12 -10.01
C GLY A 41 1.25 14.68 -9.28
N PHE A 42 0.45 13.88 -9.98
CA PHE A 42 -0.82 13.34 -9.50
C PHE A 42 -0.62 11.88 -9.08
N TRP A 43 -1.03 11.54 -7.88
CA TRP A 43 -0.82 10.21 -7.31
C TRP A 43 -2.13 9.54 -6.96
N LYS A 44 -2.20 8.24 -7.27
CA LYS A 44 -3.30 7.37 -6.86
C LYS A 44 -2.73 6.08 -6.30
N PHE A 45 -3.15 5.72 -5.10
CA PHE A 45 -2.79 4.49 -4.40
C PHE A 45 -3.99 3.56 -4.35
N VAL A 46 -3.86 2.35 -4.89
CA VAL A 46 -4.95 1.38 -5.01
C VAL A 46 -4.51 0.04 -4.42
N ASN A 47 -5.21 -0.45 -3.41
CA ASN A 47 -4.96 -1.77 -2.81
C ASN A 47 -3.48 -2.09 -2.60
N CYS A 48 -2.68 -1.12 -2.14
CA CYS A 48 -1.23 -1.25 -2.02
C CYS A 48 -0.75 -1.05 -0.58
N ASN A 49 0.48 -1.51 -0.32
CA ASN A 49 1.23 -1.16 0.88
C ASN A 49 2.41 -0.29 0.47
N VAL A 50 2.50 0.91 1.00
CA VAL A 50 3.59 1.84 0.69
C VAL A 50 4.24 2.30 1.98
N ARG A 51 5.56 2.37 1.94
CA ARG A 51 6.38 2.93 2.99
C ARG A 51 7.29 3.98 2.38
N THR A 52 7.23 5.21 2.87
CA THR A 52 8.02 6.30 2.29
C THR A 52 8.60 7.21 3.35
N LYS A 53 9.80 7.71 3.09
CA LYS A 53 10.53 8.63 3.96
C LYS A 53 11.26 9.70 3.15
N GLY A 54 11.25 10.94 3.65
CA GLY A 54 11.97 12.06 3.09
C GLY A 54 12.19 13.16 4.14
N GLY A 55 12.82 14.26 3.77
CA GLY A 55 13.05 15.40 4.66
C GLY A 55 14.25 15.29 5.59
N GLY A 56 15.08 14.25 5.45
CA GLY A 56 16.29 14.05 6.27
C GLY A 56 17.52 14.83 5.84
N GLY A 57 17.39 15.81 4.95
CA GLY A 57 18.50 16.58 4.41
C GLY A 57 18.65 17.99 5.02
N SER A 58 19.78 18.66 4.74
CA SER A 58 20.05 20.04 5.14
C SER A 58 19.37 21.09 4.24
N GLN A 59 18.43 20.70 3.42
CA GLN A 59 17.75 21.61 2.51
C GLN A 59 16.68 22.40 3.26
N SER A 60 16.73 23.71 3.15
CA SER A 60 15.79 24.67 3.76
C SER A 60 14.45 24.72 2.98
N ASP A 61 13.89 23.60 2.59
CA ASP A 61 12.57 23.53 2.00
C ASP A 61 11.58 23.08 3.07
N GLU A 62 10.72 23.96 3.53
CA GLU A 62 9.70 23.67 4.54
C GLU A 62 8.69 22.63 4.08
N TYR A 63 8.65 22.34 2.78
CA TYR A 63 7.79 21.33 2.19
C TYR A 63 8.52 20.02 1.84
N ALA A 64 9.80 19.91 2.19
CA ALA A 64 10.54 18.66 2.07
C ALA A 64 9.95 17.63 3.02
N GLY A 65 9.57 16.45 2.51
CA GLY A 65 8.89 15.46 3.33
C GLY A 65 8.70 14.12 2.65
N SER A 66 8.03 13.24 3.35
CA SER A 66 7.81 11.86 2.94
C SER A 66 6.78 11.73 1.82
N LEU A 67 5.69 12.51 1.88
CA LEU A 67 4.69 12.68 0.83
C LEU A 67 4.52 14.18 0.58
N THR A 68 4.91 14.67 -0.59
CA THR A 68 5.04 16.12 -0.79
C THR A 68 4.91 16.54 -2.25
N TRP A 69 4.69 17.83 -2.48
CA TRP A 69 4.60 18.44 -3.81
C TRP A 69 3.54 17.77 -4.72
N MET A 70 2.46 17.27 -4.13
CA MET A 70 1.34 16.72 -4.90
C MET A 70 0.61 17.86 -5.62
N TRP A 71 0.34 17.70 -6.92
CA TRP A 71 -0.20 18.77 -7.76
C TRP A 71 -1.70 18.90 -7.65
N ASP A 72 -2.18 20.14 -7.49
CA ASP A 72 -3.57 20.61 -7.55
C ASP A 72 -4.53 19.93 -6.57
N LYS A 73 -4.26 18.72 -6.13
CA LYS A 73 -5.10 17.95 -5.20
C LYS A 73 -4.27 16.96 -4.37
N GLU A 74 -4.86 16.53 -3.30
CA GLU A 74 -4.36 15.42 -2.48
C GLU A 74 -4.31 14.13 -3.29
N PRO A 75 -3.41 13.18 -2.94
CA PRO A 75 -3.44 11.85 -3.55
C PRO A 75 -4.76 11.13 -3.31
N GLU A 76 -5.16 10.31 -4.29
CA GLU A 76 -6.31 9.44 -4.15
C GLU A 76 -5.91 8.12 -3.48
N PHE A 77 -6.74 7.66 -2.53
CA PHE A 77 -6.58 6.36 -1.86
C PHE A 77 -7.82 5.49 -2.12
N VAL A 78 -7.61 4.28 -2.64
CA VAL A 78 -8.68 3.30 -2.92
C VAL A 78 -8.29 1.96 -2.32
N GLY A 79 -9.06 1.46 -1.34
CA GLY A 79 -8.76 0.21 -0.64
C GLY A 79 -7.42 0.21 0.11
N CYS A 80 -6.93 1.38 0.46
CA CYS A 80 -5.78 1.61 1.32
C CYS A 80 -5.89 3.00 1.96
N LYS A 81 -5.12 3.24 3.02
CA LYS A 81 -5.09 4.53 3.72
C LYS A 81 -3.74 4.75 4.41
N ILE A 82 -3.45 5.99 4.77
CA ILE A 82 -2.31 6.29 5.65
C ILE A 82 -2.63 5.75 7.04
N THR A 83 -1.72 4.92 7.57
CA THR A 83 -1.85 4.30 8.91
C THR A 83 -0.79 4.76 9.89
N SER A 84 0.30 5.33 9.39
CA SER A 84 1.37 5.90 10.22
C SER A 84 2.02 7.08 9.50
N PRO A 85 2.35 8.18 10.22
CA PRO A 85 1.94 8.46 11.60
C PRO A 85 0.45 8.78 11.71
N ALA A 86 -0.10 8.70 12.92
CA ALA A 86 -1.47 9.14 13.19
C ALA A 86 -1.54 10.68 13.20
N GLY A 87 -2.76 11.24 13.10
CA GLY A 87 -2.98 12.69 13.21
C GLY A 87 -2.46 13.53 12.05
N VAL A 88 -2.15 12.89 10.91
CA VAL A 88 -1.68 13.61 9.72
C VAL A 88 -2.81 14.26 8.94
N SER A 89 -2.48 15.34 8.24
CA SER A 89 -3.39 16.05 7.33
C SER A 89 -2.63 16.58 6.13
N TRP A 90 -3.37 17.07 5.14
CA TRP A 90 -2.77 17.70 3.96
C TRP A 90 -2.75 19.22 4.12
N LYS A 91 -1.56 19.81 3.95
CA LYS A 91 -1.39 21.26 3.91
C LYS A 91 -1.21 21.68 2.47
N LYS A 92 -2.07 22.60 2.04
CA LYS A 92 -1.96 23.25 0.74
C LYS A 92 -0.92 24.36 0.80
N PHE A 93 -0.09 24.47 -0.22
CA PHE A 93 0.81 25.61 -0.43
C PHE A 93 0.87 26.00 -1.91
N GLN A 94 1.34 27.18 -2.21
CA GLN A 94 1.48 27.64 -3.59
C GLN A 94 2.94 27.75 -3.99
N ASN A 95 3.23 27.32 -5.21
CA ASN A 95 4.52 27.51 -5.84
C ASN A 95 4.33 27.95 -7.29
N ASN A 96 4.87 29.11 -7.64
CA ASN A 96 4.73 29.71 -8.98
C ASN A 96 3.27 29.79 -9.49
N GLY A 97 2.33 30.05 -8.59
CA GLY A 97 0.91 30.15 -8.92
C GLY A 97 0.15 28.83 -9.03
N TYR A 98 0.82 27.68 -8.79
CA TYR A 98 0.21 26.36 -8.77
C TYR A 98 -0.02 25.88 -7.35
N ASP A 99 -1.16 25.26 -7.13
CA ASP A 99 -1.48 24.59 -5.88
C ASP A 99 -0.69 23.30 -5.72
N ASN A 100 -0.13 23.11 -4.54
CA ASN A 100 0.58 21.87 -4.19
C ASN A 100 0.16 21.44 -2.79
N TYR A 101 0.35 20.16 -2.47
CA TYR A 101 0.01 19.59 -1.18
C TYR A 101 1.19 18.83 -0.59
N VAL A 102 1.34 18.94 0.72
CA VAL A 102 2.32 18.21 1.52
C VAL A 102 1.62 17.57 2.71
N LEU A 103 2.03 16.35 3.06
CA LEU A 103 1.53 15.69 4.26
C LEU A 103 2.21 16.32 5.48
N VAL A 104 1.41 16.77 6.45
CA VAL A 104 1.88 17.39 7.69
C VAL A 104 1.40 16.61 8.91
N GLY A 105 2.18 16.69 9.98
CA GLY A 105 1.80 16.18 11.29
C GLY A 105 0.86 17.13 12.03
N GLU A 106 0.52 16.78 13.26
CA GLU A 106 -0.32 17.62 14.16
C GLU A 106 0.30 18.99 14.45
N ASP A 107 1.62 19.10 14.37
CA ASP A 107 2.38 20.36 14.53
C ASP A 107 2.32 21.27 13.30
N GLY A 108 1.69 20.82 12.20
CA GLY A 108 1.60 21.53 10.93
C GLY A 108 2.88 21.54 10.09
N ASN A 109 3.92 20.83 10.52
CA ASN A 109 5.17 20.67 9.78
C ASN A 109 5.11 19.44 8.85
N ALA A 110 5.87 19.48 7.75
CA ALA A 110 5.96 18.35 6.82
C ALA A 110 6.45 17.09 7.55
N VAL A 111 5.80 15.96 7.29
CA VAL A 111 6.22 14.67 7.86
C VAL A 111 7.52 14.25 7.21
N THR A 112 8.59 14.14 8.02
CA THR A 112 9.95 13.81 7.59
C THR A 112 10.39 12.40 8.02
N ASP A 113 9.55 11.68 8.73
CA ASP A 113 9.78 10.28 9.11
C ASP A 113 8.94 9.32 8.24
N TRP A 114 9.01 8.05 8.52
CA TRP A 114 8.30 7.04 7.77
C TRP A 114 6.78 7.26 7.76
N VAL A 115 6.23 7.34 6.56
CA VAL A 115 4.80 7.29 6.31
C VAL A 115 4.46 5.91 5.79
N GLU A 116 3.44 5.30 6.37
CA GLU A 116 2.94 4.00 5.95
C GLU A 116 1.52 4.14 5.41
N ILE A 117 1.33 3.67 4.19
CA ILE A 117 0.03 3.48 3.56
C ILE A 117 -0.20 1.98 3.57
N THR A 118 -1.29 1.54 4.18
CA THR A 118 -1.59 0.13 4.33
C THR A 118 -2.88 -0.19 3.61
N ARG A 119 -2.88 -1.33 2.93
CA ARG A 119 -4.09 -1.88 2.30
C ARG A 119 -5.18 -2.07 3.36
N ASP A 120 -6.38 -1.63 3.05
CA ASP A 120 -7.54 -1.94 3.88
C ASP A 120 -7.84 -3.43 3.75
N ASN A 121 -7.65 -4.16 4.84
CA ASN A 121 -8.02 -5.57 4.92
C ASN A 121 -9.55 -5.75 5.08
N THR A 122 -10.35 -4.92 4.40
CA THR A 122 -11.80 -5.04 4.39
C THR A 122 -12.21 -6.07 3.36
N GLY A 123 -12.18 -7.33 3.77
CA GLY A 123 -12.92 -8.38 3.11
C GLY A 123 -12.26 -9.02 1.89
N VAL A 124 -12.11 -10.25 2.03
CA VAL A 124 -11.49 -11.39 1.40
C VAL A 124 -10.04 -11.51 1.86
N ASN A 125 -9.86 -12.11 3.03
CA ASN A 125 -8.60 -12.76 3.32
C ASN A 125 -8.24 -13.57 2.07
N ALA A 126 -7.08 -13.30 1.46
CA ALA A 126 -6.48 -14.27 0.57
C ALA A 126 -6.62 -15.63 1.27
N PRO A 127 -7.07 -16.67 0.61
CA PRO A 127 -7.25 -17.95 1.28
C PRO A 127 -5.98 -18.23 2.05
N ASN A 128 -6.12 -18.34 3.38
CA ASN A 128 -5.00 -18.59 4.26
C ASN A 128 -4.36 -19.88 3.76
N THR A 129 -3.21 -19.77 3.10
CA THR A 129 -2.46 -20.90 2.56
C THR A 129 -1.72 -21.65 3.67
N ASP A 130 -2.13 -21.45 4.93
CA ASP A 130 -1.77 -22.37 5.99
C ASP A 130 -2.41 -23.73 5.68
N ALA A 131 -1.63 -24.56 5.01
CA ALA A 131 -1.96 -25.95 4.70
C ALA A 131 -2.29 -26.78 5.97
N ALA A 132 -2.25 -26.16 7.15
CA ALA A 132 -2.56 -26.78 8.43
C ALA A 132 -4.03 -26.71 8.86
N THR A 133 -4.87 -25.90 8.21
CA THR A 133 -6.31 -25.74 8.56
C THR A 133 -7.26 -26.01 7.41
N ALA A 134 -6.84 -26.71 6.35
CA ALA A 134 -7.79 -27.27 5.39
C ALA A 134 -8.79 -28.12 6.18
N LYS A 135 -10.03 -27.64 6.28
CA LYS A 135 -11.08 -28.36 7.01
C LYS A 135 -11.17 -29.76 6.41
N ARG A 136 -10.69 -30.76 7.15
CA ARG A 136 -10.77 -32.16 6.75
C ARG A 136 -12.24 -32.52 6.55
N GLY A 137 -12.54 -33.20 5.47
CA GLY A 137 -13.90 -33.62 5.16
C GLY A 137 -14.14 -33.77 3.67
N ILE A 138 -15.36 -34.21 3.35
CA ILE A 138 -15.81 -34.37 1.99
C ILE A 138 -16.77 -33.24 1.65
N TYR A 139 -16.54 -32.62 0.48
CA TYR A 139 -17.34 -31.49 0.00
C TYR A 139 -17.78 -31.74 -1.47
N THR A 140 -18.93 -31.21 -1.83
CA THR A 140 -19.31 -31.07 -3.24
C THR A 140 -18.45 -30.02 -3.94
N LEU A 141 -18.51 -29.97 -5.28
CA LEU A 141 -17.84 -28.91 -6.05
C LEU A 141 -18.38 -27.50 -5.71
N GLN A 142 -19.60 -27.39 -5.19
CA GLN A 142 -20.21 -26.15 -4.74
C GLN A 142 -19.80 -25.77 -3.31
N GLY A 143 -18.95 -26.56 -2.65
CA GLY A 143 -18.43 -26.28 -1.30
C GLY A 143 -19.36 -26.75 -0.17
N LEU A 144 -20.45 -27.48 -0.45
CA LEU A 144 -21.32 -28.06 0.57
C LEU A 144 -20.61 -29.24 1.24
N ARG A 145 -20.48 -29.20 2.55
CA ARG A 145 -19.89 -30.29 3.34
C ARG A 145 -20.86 -31.45 3.41
N LEU A 146 -20.36 -32.65 3.11
CA LEU A 146 -21.12 -33.91 3.19
C LEU A 146 -20.76 -34.63 4.49
N SER A 147 -21.74 -35.31 5.08
CA SER A 147 -21.58 -36.22 6.21
C SER A 147 -21.43 -37.66 5.71
N GLY A 148 -20.63 -38.46 6.41
CA GLY A 148 -20.36 -39.85 6.04
C GLY A 148 -19.00 -40.02 5.35
N GLU A 149 -18.78 -41.26 4.88
CA GLU A 149 -17.54 -41.62 4.19
C GLU A 149 -17.71 -41.58 2.67
N LEU A 150 -16.62 -41.31 1.95
CA LEU A 150 -16.64 -41.24 0.48
C LEU A 150 -17.24 -42.54 -0.17
N LYS A 151 -17.04 -43.69 0.46
CA LYS A 151 -17.55 -44.95 -0.03
C LYS A 151 -19.07 -45.01 -0.11
N ASP A 152 -19.78 -44.26 0.77
CA ASP A 152 -21.24 -44.30 0.92
C ASP A 152 -21.94 -43.24 0.04
N LEU A 153 -21.19 -42.39 -0.63
CA LEU A 153 -21.74 -41.38 -1.51
C LEU A 153 -21.97 -41.92 -2.93
N PRO A 154 -22.88 -41.33 -3.70
CA PRO A 154 -23.07 -41.67 -5.12
C PRO A 154 -21.79 -41.49 -5.96
N ALA A 155 -21.77 -42.10 -7.15
CA ALA A 155 -20.74 -41.81 -8.15
C ALA A 155 -20.73 -40.29 -8.45
N GLY A 156 -19.55 -39.67 -8.51
CA GLY A 156 -19.46 -38.23 -8.71
C GLY A 156 -18.07 -37.65 -8.43
N ILE A 157 -18.00 -36.31 -8.45
CA ILE A 157 -16.75 -35.59 -8.18
C ILE A 157 -16.90 -34.89 -6.84
N TYR A 158 -15.90 -35.08 -5.97
CA TYR A 158 -15.85 -34.54 -4.60
C TYR A 158 -14.52 -33.89 -4.32
N ILE A 159 -14.50 -33.00 -3.32
CA ILE A 159 -13.27 -32.49 -2.73
C ILE A 159 -13.09 -33.19 -1.39
N VAL A 160 -12.07 -34.01 -1.26
CA VAL A 160 -11.73 -34.75 -0.05
C VAL A 160 -10.40 -34.19 0.49
N ASP A 161 -10.44 -33.65 1.69
CA ASP A 161 -9.26 -33.03 2.34
C ASP A 161 -8.51 -32.06 1.40
N GLY A 162 -9.28 -31.25 0.66
CA GLY A 162 -8.74 -30.26 -0.28
C GLY A 162 -8.31 -30.82 -1.64
N LYS A 163 -8.46 -32.12 -1.90
CA LYS A 163 -8.09 -32.73 -3.18
C LYS A 163 -9.34 -33.18 -3.96
N LYS A 164 -9.34 -32.99 -5.28
CA LYS A 164 -10.39 -33.47 -6.17
C LYS A 164 -10.30 -34.98 -6.29
N VAL A 165 -11.40 -35.66 -6.01
CA VAL A 165 -11.54 -37.11 -6.11
C VAL A 165 -12.73 -37.45 -7.00
N VAL A 166 -12.56 -38.37 -7.94
CA VAL A 166 -13.61 -38.93 -8.79
C VAL A 166 -13.99 -40.27 -8.22
N LYS A 167 -15.25 -40.42 -7.83
CA LYS A 167 -15.81 -41.71 -7.43
C LYS A 167 -16.55 -42.31 -8.63
N PRO A 168 -16.15 -43.48 -9.10
CA PRO A 168 -16.82 -44.17 -10.21
C PRO A 168 -18.23 -44.62 -9.86
#